data_5e8c9cd5649e4fd9aaf65e1b8e3b6678
#
_entry.id   5e8c9cd5649e4fd9aaf65e1b8e3b6678
#
_cell.length_a   1.000
_cell.length_b   1.000
_cell.length_c   1.000
_cell.angle_alpha   90.00
_cell.angle_beta   90.00
_cell.angle_gamma   90.00
#
_symmetry.space_group_name_H-M   'P 1'
#
loop_
_entity.id
_entity.type
_entity.pdbx_description
1 polymer ?
#
loop_
_entity_poly.entity_id
_entity_poly.type
_entity_poly.pdbx_seq_one_letter_code
_entity_poly.pdbx_strand_id
1 'polypeptide(L)'
;MLLGISEDGLTIASDLMAFVGHSKSYIPLPDKSYVEIHNHDFQILDIIGKEMDYEVKTINVNYMDIEKGEYSHFMMKEINEQPSVIRRIIGKYFDETGEIKKISSHIFEEIRKSDRIYIIGAGTSMNAGYIGKELFEKLAKKPVEVHIASEFAYNMPILTEKP
;
A
#
# COMPACT_ATOMS: atom_id res chain seq x y z
N MET A 1 -2.28 10.03 6.46
CA MET A 1 -1.94 11.37 5.93
C MET A 1 -0.50 11.69 6.32
N LEU A 2 0.18 12.53 5.54
CA LEU A 2 1.56 12.93 5.73
C LEU A 2 1.64 14.47 5.72
N LEU A 3 2.49 15.04 6.57
CA LEU A 3 2.79 16.45 6.58
C LEU A 3 4.22 16.67 6.08
N GLY A 4 4.39 17.22 4.89
CA GLY A 4 5.68 17.58 4.31
C GLY A 4 6.14 18.94 4.79
N ILE A 5 7.42 19.06 5.10
CA ILE A 5 8.06 20.27 5.61
C ILE A 5 9.06 20.77 4.57
N SER A 6 8.91 22.01 4.13
CA SER A 6 9.83 22.66 3.20
C SER A 6 10.16 24.09 3.66
N GLU A 7 11.14 24.72 3.00
CA GLU A 7 11.49 26.12 3.25
C GLU A 7 10.35 27.07 2.83
N ASP A 8 9.55 26.66 1.84
CA ASP A 8 8.45 27.46 1.31
C ASP A 8 7.13 27.27 2.07
N GLY A 9 7.06 26.31 2.99
CA GLY A 9 5.87 26.04 3.79
C GLY A 9 5.59 24.57 4.06
N LEU A 10 4.35 24.32 4.47
CA LEU A 10 3.84 23.00 4.86
C LEU A 10 2.89 22.45 3.80
N THR A 11 3.02 21.17 3.49
CA THR A 11 2.16 20.47 2.52
C THR A 11 1.54 19.25 3.17
N ILE A 12 0.23 19.04 3.00
CA ILE A 12 -0.46 17.83 3.46
C ILE A 12 -0.82 16.98 2.26
N ALA A 13 -0.45 15.70 2.29
CA ALA A 13 -0.77 14.75 1.25
C ALA A 13 -0.98 13.34 1.80
N SER A 14 -1.57 12.48 0.99
CA SER A 14 -1.75 11.05 1.33
C SER A 14 -0.59 10.18 0.86
N ASP A 15 0.26 10.70 -0.03
CA ASP A 15 1.36 9.97 -0.65
C ASP A 15 2.66 10.76 -0.60
N LEU A 16 3.79 10.06 -0.40
CA LEU A 16 5.14 10.65 -0.40
C LEU A 16 5.53 11.29 -1.74
N MET A 17 4.96 10.79 -2.83
CA MET A 17 5.23 11.30 -4.17
C MET A 17 4.85 12.77 -4.33
N ALA A 18 3.85 13.25 -3.59
CA ALA A 18 3.43 14.65 -3.60
C ALA A 18 4.48 15.62 -3.03
N PHE A 19 5.45 15.11 -2.29
CA PHE A 19 6.48 15.94 -1.64
C PHE A 19 7.79 16.00 -2.43
N VAL A 20 7.96 15.10 -3.38
CA VAL A 20 9.22 14.99 -4.12
C VAL A 20 9.47 16.26 -4.94
N GLY A 21 10.65 16.83 -4.78
CA GLY A 21 11.02 18.12 -5.39
C GLY A 21 10.59 19.34 -4.59
N HIS A 22 9.73 19.19 -3.57
CA HIS A 22 9.24 20.30 -2.77
C HIS A 22 9.64 20.21 -1.29
N SER A 23 9.70 19.01 -0.74
CA SER A 23 10.07 18.79 0.67
C SER A 23 11.20 17.78 0.80
N LYS A 24 12.08 18.00 1.79
CA LYS A 24 13.16 17.05 2.13
C LYS A 24 12.78 16.08 3.25
N SER A 25 11.76 16.46 4.02
CA SER A 25 11.30 15.70 5.17
C SER A 25 9.79 15.72 5.31
N TYR A 26 9.27 14.75 6.01
CA TYR A 26 7.84 14.60 6.27
C TYR A 26 7.57 13.99 7.64
N ILE A 27 6.37 14.19 8.14
CA ILE A 27 5.84 13.59 9.36
C ILE A 27 4.65 12.70 8.98
N PRO A 28 4.68 11.40 9.26
CA PRO A 28 3.49 10.58 9.22
C PRO A 28 2.54 11.02 10.33
N LEU A 29 1.32 11.43 9.98
CA LEU A 29 0.35 11.83 10.98
C LEU A 29 -0.19 10.59 11.69
N PRO A 30 -0.18 10.56 13.04
CA PRO A 30 -0.76 9.47 13.80
C PRO A 30 -2.24 9.29 13.53
N ASP A 31 -2.75 8.08 13.74
CA ASP A 31 -4.19 7.83 13.66
C ASP A 31 -4.95 8.64 14.71
N LYS A 32 -6.14 9.11 14.35
CA LYS A 32 -6.99 9.93 15.22
C LYS A 32 -6.32 11.23 15.67
N SER A 33 -5.49 11.81 14.80
CA SER A 33 -4.88 13.11 14.99
C SER A 33 -5.38 14.12 13.96
N TYR A 34 -5.18 15.40 14.27
CA TYR A 34 -5.31 16.50 13.33
C TYR A 34 -4.12 17.45 13.48
N VAL A 35 -3.91 18.28 12.47
CA VAL A 35 -2.84 19.29 12.46
C VAL A 35 -3.46 20.65 12.47
N GLU A 36 -3.03 21.48 13.41
CA GLU A 36 -3.30 22.93 13.38
C GLU A 36 -2.08 23.65 12.80
N ILE A 37 -2.31 24.48 11.78
CA ILE A 37 -1.27 25.24 11.10
C ILE A 37 -1.53 26.73 11.33
N HIS A 38 -0.55 27.40 11.92
CA HIS A 38 -0.57 28.85 12.14
C HIS A 38 0.64 29.50 11.46
N ASN A 39 0.41 30.09 10.30
CA ASN A 39 1.47 30.65 9.44
C ASN A 39 2.44 29.53 8.99
N HIS A 40 3.65 29.45 9.54
CA HIS A 40 4.66 28.44 9.25
C HIS A 40 4.86 27.44 10.39
N ASP A 41 4.18 27.64 11.52
CA ASP A 41 4.22 26.75 12.68
C ASP A 41 3.05 25.76 12.62
N PHE A 42 3.24 24.58 13.20
CA PHE A 42 2.19 23.56 13.28
C PHE A 42 2.22 22.84 14.62
N GLN A 43 1.07 22.31 14.99
CA GLN A 43 0.90 21.40 16.13
C GLN A 43 0.13 20.16 15.68
N ILE A 44 0.54 19.00 16.16
CA ILE A 44 -0.19 17.75 15.94
C ILE A 44 -0.92 17.41 17.23
N LEU A 45 -2.22 17.32 17.13
CA LEU A 45 -3.12 17.15 18.28
C LEU A 45 -3.96 15.88 18.11
N ASP A 46 -4.28 15.22 19.21
CA ASP A 46 -5.27 14.16 19.21
C ASP A 46 -6.70 14.71 19.13
N ILE A 47 -7.70 13.82 19.01
CA ILE A 47 -9.12 14.23 18.88
C ILE A 47 -9.69 15.00 20.08
N ILE A 48 -8.98 15.05 21.21
CA ILE A 48 -9.36 15.81 22.41
C ILE A 48 -8.51 17.07 22.59
N GLY A 49 -7.63 17.39 21.63
CA GLY A 49 -6.82 18.61 21.62
C GLY A 49 -5.52 18.52 22.42
N LYS A 50 -5.07 17.33 22.78
CA LYS A 50 -3.79 17.12 23.44
C LYS A 50 -2.68 16.97 22.40
N GLU A 51 -1.55 17.65 22.62
CA GLU A 51 -0.37 17.58 21.76
C GLU A 51 0.21 16.16 21.73
N MET A 52 0.55 15.71 20.53
CA MET A 52 1.10 14.38 20.26
C MET A 52 2.55 14.46 19.83
N ASP A 53 3.37 13.53 20.29
CA ASP A 53 4.72 13.34 19.80
C ASP A 53 4.70 12.84 18.36
N TYR A 54 5.68 13.28 17.57
CA TYR A 54 5.84 12.88 16.18
C TYR A 54 7.29 12.65 15.80
N GLU A 55 7.51 11.88 14.77
CA GLU A 55 8.83 11.58 14.21
C GLU A 55 8.97 12.24 12.83
N VAL A 56 10.03 13.03 12.64
CA VAL A 56 10.36 13.58 11.33
C VAL A 56 11.17 12.57 10.54
N LYS A 57 10.70 12.19 9.34
CA LYS A 57 11.35 11.25 8.44
C LYS A 57 11.91 11.97 7.21
N THR A 58 13.04 11.50 6.73
CA THR A 58 13.65 11.99 5.49
C THR A 58 13.02 11.32 4.28
N ILE A 59 12.79 12.06 3.22
CA ILE A 59 12.28 11.53 1.96
C ILE A 59 13.45 10.94 1.17
N ASN A 60 13.55 9.61 1.16
CA ASN A 60 14.54 8.84 0.41
C ASN A 60 13.89 8.19 -0.82
N VAL A 61 13.27 9.00 -1.68
CA VAL A 61 12.65 8.52 -2.92
C VAL A 61 13.53 8.95 -4.10
N ASN A 62 13.83 8.02 -4.98
CA ASN A 62 14.62 8.31 -6.16
C ASN A 62 13.75 9.07 -7.19
N TYR A 63 14.22 10.24 -7.63
CA TYR A 63 13.52 11.08 -8.61
C TYR A 63 13.13 10.32 -9.88
N MET A 64 13.97 9.38 -10.30
CA MET A 64 13.75 8.55 -11.49
C MET A 64 12.50 7.66 -11.40
N ASP A 65 12.08 7.27 -10.18
CA ASP A 65 10.91 6.42 -9.99
C ASP A 65 9.59 7.20 -10.17
N ILE A 66 9.65 8.53 -10.13
CA ILE A 66 8.51 9.43 -10.13
C ILE A 66 8.22 10.00 -11.50
N GLU A 67 9.24 10.15 -12.34
CA GLU A 67 9.09 10.72 -13.66
C GLU A 67 8.40 9.73 -14.61
N LYS A 68 7.61 10.29 -15.54
CA LYS A 68 7.02 9.51 -16.64
C LYS A 68 8.09 8.89 -17.54
N GLY A 69 9.31 9.46 -17.53
CA GLY A 69 10.36 9.09 -18.44
C GLY A 69 9.94 9.35 -19.90
N GLU A 70 10.13 8.36 -20.75
CA GLU A 70 9.77 8.42 -22.18
C GLU A 70 8.27 8.28 -22.45
N TYR A 71 7.47 8.03 -21.40
CA TYR A 71 6.05 7.70 -21.57
C TYR A 71 5.15 8.94 -21.52
N SER A 72 4.16 9.02 -22.38
CA SER A 72 3.18 10.10 -22.39
C SER A 72 2.28 10.10 -21.14
N HIS A 73 2.03 8.91 -20.57
CA HIS A 73 1.16 8.69 -19.43
C HIS A 73 1.77 7.73 -18.42
N PHE A 74 1.55 7.95 -17.13
CA PHE A 74 1.98 7.05 -16.05
C PHE A 74 1.46 5.63 -16.23
N MET A 75 0.20 5.45 -16.62
CA MET A 75 -0.38 4.13 -16.90
C MET A 75 0.44 3.35 -17.95
N MET A 76 0.92 4.03 -18.99
CA MET A 76 1.74 3.37 -20.01
C MET A 76 3.10 2.95 -19.45
N LYS A 77 3.72 3.79 -18.61
CA LYS A 77 4.94 3.44 -17.86
C LYS A 77 4.71 2.21 -17.00
N GLU A 78 3.66 2.21 -16.17
CA GLU A 78 3.31 1.10 -15.28
C GLU A 78 3.05 -0.21 -16.02
N ILE A 79 2.34 -0.16 -17.15
CA ILE A 79 2.13 -1.35 -18.01
C ILE A 79 3.46 -1.92 -18.51
N ASN A 80 4.36 -1.06 -18.96
CA ASN A 80 5.66 -1.50 -19.47
C ASN A 80 6.61 -1.98 -18.36
N GLU A 81 6.44 -1.51 -17.12
CA GLU A 81 7.21 -1.95 -15.97
C GLU A 81 6.75 -3.31 -15.41
N GLN A 82 5.53 -3.76 -15.70
CA GLN A 82 4.98 -5.01 -15.15
C GLN A 82 5.92 -6.23 -15.27
N PRO A 83 6.58 -6.50 -16.41
CA PRO A 83 7.48 -7.65 -16.49
C PRO A 83 8.66 -7.57 -15.50
N SER A 84 9.21 -6.38 -15.28
CA SER A 84 10.31 -6.16 -14.33
C SER A 84 9.84 -6.28 -12.89
N VAL A 85 8.65 -5.76 -12.59
CA VAL A 85 8.00 -5.87 -11.28
C VAL A 85 7.72 -7.33 -10.93
N ILE A 86 7.16 -8.11 -11.86
CA ILE A 86 6.90 -9.54 -11.66
C ILE A 86 8.20 -10.31 -11.40
N ARG A 87 9.27 -10.06 -12.18
CA ARG A 87 10.58 -10.71 -11.93
C ARG A 87 11.11 -10.39 -10.54
N ARG A 88 10.99 -9.14 -10.10
CA ARG A 88 11.41 -8.70 -8.77
C ARG A 88 10.59 -9.39 -7.66
N ILE A 89 9.28 -9.53 -7.85
CA ILE A 89 8.41 -10.25 -6.93
C ILE A 89 8.81 -11.73 -6.85
N ILE A 90 9.00 -12.39 -7.99
CA ILE A 90 9.46 -13.78 -8.04
C ILE A 90 10.79 -13.91 -7.28
N GLY A 91 11.79 -13.08 -7.58
CA GLY A 91 13.09 -13.12 -6.89
C GLY A 91 13.02 -12.77 -5.40
N LYS A 92 11.96 -12.09 -4.94
CA LYS A 92 11.73 -11.82 -3.52
C LYS A 92 11.20 -13.04 -2.78
N TYR A 93 10.29 -13.81 -3.38
CA TYR A 93 9.56 -14.89 -2.70
C TYR A 93 10.09 -16.28 -3.03
N PHE A 94 10.78 -16.46 -4.14
CA PHE A 94 11.33 -17.74 -4.58
C PHE A 94 12.87 -17.66 -4.66
N ASP A 95 13.53 -18.77 -4.42
CA ASP A 95 14.97 -18.92 -4.64
C ASP A 95 15.29 -19.33 -6.09
N GLU A 96 16.57 -19.57 -6.37
CA GLU A 96 17.04 -19.96 -7.72
C GLU A 96 16.55 -21.34 -8.15
N THR A 97 16.15 -22.18 -7.21
CA THR A 97 15.57 -23.51 -7.48
C THR A 97 14.07 -23.47 -7.73
N GLY A 98 13.44 -22.32 -7.51
CA GLY A 98 11.99 -22.12 -7.58
C GLY A 98 11.26 -22.53 -6.29
N GLU A 99 11.99 -22.78 -5.20
CA GLU A 99 11.39 -23.05 -3.90
C GLU A 99 11.07 -21.76 -3.14
N ILE A 100 10.04 -21.81 -2.29
CA ILE A 100 9.57 -20.68 -1.50
C ILE A 100 10.60 -20.35 -0.41
N LYS A 101 11.09 -19.12 -0.40
CA LYS A 101 12.00 -18.64 0.64
C LYS A 101 11.36 -18.74 2.01
N LYS A 102 12.17 -19.08 3.03
CA LYS A 102 11.74 -19.28 4.41
C LYS A 102 10.92 -18.12 4.99
N ILE A 103 11.23 -16.88 4.62
CA ILE A 103 10.51 -15.68 5.08
C ILE A 103 9.04 -15.67 4.66
N SER A 104 8.70 -16.38 3.58
CA SER A 104 7.35 -16.45 3.03
C SER A 104 6.60 -17.72 3.45
N SER A 105 7.28 -18.71 4.03
CA SER A 105 6.71 -20.02 4.36
C SER A 105 5.53 -19.92 5.32
N HIS A 106 5.58 -19.00 6.29
CA HIS A 106 4.49 -18.78 7.23
C HIS A 106 3.19 -18.36 6.51
N ILE A 107 3.28 -17.39 5.59
CA ILE A 107 2.11 -16.90 4.84
C ILE A 107 1.48 -18.04 4.02
N PHE A 108 2.32 -18.85 3.37
CA PHE A 108 1.83 -19.99 2.59
C PHE A 108 1.15 -21.05 3.46
N GLU A 109 1.69 -21.32 4.66
CA GLU A 109 1.07 -22.25 5.60
C GLU A 109 -0.29 -21.73 6.09
N GLU A 110 -0.43 -20.43 6.37
CA GLU A 110 -1.72 -19.85 6.76
C GLU A 110 -2.74 -19.91 5.62
N ILE A 111 -2.34 -19.57 4.39
CA ILE A 111 -3.19 -19.73 3.20
C ILE A 111 -3.60 -21.20 3.03
N ARG A 112 -2.68 -22.15 3.24
CA ARG A 112 -2.97 -23.57 3.12
C ARG A 112 -3.97 -24.09 4.16
N LYS A 113 -3.89 -23.59 5.38
CA LYS A 113 -4.77 -23.96 6.50
C LYS A 113 -6.13 -23.30 6.44
N SER A 114 -6.26 -22.13 5.80
CA SER A 114 -7.52 -21.41 5.72
C SER A 114 -8.57 -22.20 4.94
N ASP A 115 -9.82 -22.08 5.32
CA ASP A 115 -10.94 -22.69 4.60
C ASP A 115 -11.35 -21.84 3.39
N ARG A 116 -11.09 -20.54 3.43
CA ARG A 116 -11.50 -19.56 2.42
C ARG A 116 -10.52 -18.39 2.40
N ILE A 117 -10.43 -17.71 1.27
CA ILE A 117 -9.63 -16.51 1.09
C ILE A 117 -10.56 -15.35 0.73
N TYR A 118 -10.39 -14.21 1.38
CA TYR A 118 -11.03 -12.95 1.02
C TYR A 118 -9.98 -12.02 0.41
N ILE A 119 -10.22 -11.59 -0.82
CA ILE A 119 -9.40 -10.57 -1.50
C ILE A 119 -10.18 -9.27 -1.46
N ILE A 120 -9.63 -8.27 -0.78
CA ILE A 120 -10.27 -6.97 -0.61
C ILE A 120 -9.42 -5.92 -1.30
N GLY A 121 -10.00 -5.18 -2.23
CA GLY A 121 -9.29 -4.18 -3.00
C GLY A 121 -10.20 -3.15 -3.63
N ALA A 122 -9.62 -2.13 -4.23
CA ALA A 122 -10.33 -1.11 -4.99
C ALA A 122 -9.64 -0.90 -6.36
N GLY A 123 -10.41 -0.51 -7.37
CA GLY A 123 -9.88 -0.24 -8.71
C GLY A 123 -9.15 -1.44 -9.31
N THR A 124 -7.96 -1.20 -9.84
CA THR A 124 -7.14 -2.22 -10.51
C THR A 124 -6.70 -3.36 -9.57
N SER A 125 -6.55 -3.09 -8.27
CA SER A 125 -6.24 -4.12 -7.26
C SER A 125 -7.40 -5.12 -7.13
N MET A 126 -8.64 -4.67 -7.14
CA MET A 126 -9.81 -5.55 -7.14
C MET A 126 -9.86 -6.38 -8.43
N ASN A 127 -9.58 -5.78 -9.59
CA ASN A 127 -9.53 -6.50 -10.86
C ASN A 127 -8.46 -7.61 -10.86
N ALA A 128 -7.28 -7.33 -10.30
CA ALA A 128 -6.26 -8.36 -10.07
C ALA A 128 -6.75 -9.47 -9.12
N GLY A 129 -7.56 -9.11 -8.14
CA GLY A 129 -8.22 -10.04 -7.22
C GLY A 129 -9.11 -11.06 -7.93
N TYR A 130 -9.85 -10.67 -8.95
CA TYR A 130 -10.66 -11.62 -9.75
C TYR A 130 -9.80 -12.65 -10.49
N ILE A 131 -8.66 -12.21 -11.04
CA ILE A 131 -7.69 -13.15 -11.65
C ILE A 131 -7.11 -14.08 -10.57
N GLY A 132 -6.75 -13.52 -9.42
CA GLY A 132 -6.28 -14.29 -8.26
C GLY A 132 -7.29 -15.35 -7.81
N LYS A 133 -8.59 -14.99 -7.74
CA LYS A 133 -9.68 -15.91 -7.45
C LYS A 133 -9.66 -17.12 -8.39
N GLU A 134 -9.62 -16.89 -9.70
CA GLU A 134 -9.59 -17.98 -10.67
C GLU A 134 -8.39 -18.91 -10.46
N LEU A 135 -7.21 -18.34 -10.20
CA LEU A 135 -6.00 -19.14 -9.99
C LEU A 135 -6.09 -19.97 -8.70
N PHE A 136 -6.50 -19.37 -7.58
CA PHE A 136 -6.65 -20.09 -6.32
C PHE A 136 -7.70 -21.20 -6.40
N GLU A 137 -8.86 -20.93 -6.98
CA GLU A 137 -9.94 -21.91 -7.11
C GLU A 137 -9.57 -23.05 -8.08
N LYS A 138 -8.92 -22.72 -9.22
CA LYS A 138 -8.54 -23.74 -10.21
C LYS A 138 -7.34 -24.58 -9.79
N LEU A 139 -6.30 -23.94 -9.22
CA LEU A 139 -5.03 -24.61 -8.92
C LEU A 139 -4.95 -25.11 -7.48
N ALA A 140 -5.28 -24.26 -6.51
CA ALA A 140 -5.17 -24.57 -5.10
C ALA A 140 -6.45 -25.19 -4.50
N LYS A 141 -7.55 -25.21 -5.26
CA LYS A 141 -8.88 -25.67 -4.78
C LYS A 141 -9.34 -24.95 -3.52
N LYS A 142 -8.98 -23.69 -3.37
CA LYS A 142 -9.38 -22.81 -2.26
C LYS A 142 -10.50 -21.90 -2.71
N PRO A 143 -11.64 -21.87 -1.99
CA PRO A 143 -12.70 -20.90 -2.24
C PRO A 143 -12.19 -19.48 -2.04
N VAL A 144 -12.50 -18.57 -2.97
CA VAL A 144 -12.08 -17.17 -2.89
C VAL A 144 -13.26 -16.25 -3.14
N GLU A 145 -13.39 -15.23 -2.31
CA GLU A 145 -14.33 -14.13 -2.52
C GLU A 145 -13.57 -12.82 -2.76
N VAL A 146 -14.06 -12.04 -3.72
CA VAL A 146 -13.45 -10.74 -4.05
C VAL A 146 -14.44 -9.64 -3.72
N HIS A 147 -14.01 -8.69 -2.91
CA HIS A 147 -14.86 -7.59 -2.46
C HIS A 147 -14.20 -6.24 -2.73
N ILE A 148 -15.04 -5.25 -3.02
CA ILE A 148 -14.58 -3.86 -3.07
C ILE A 148 -14.35 -3.33 -1.65
N ALA A 149 -13.19 -2.68 -1.45
CA ALA A 149 -12.77 -2.27 -0.11
C ALA A 149 -13.72 -1.28 0.57
N SER A 150 -14.30 -0.35 -0.19
CA SER A 150 -15.26 0.63 0.34
C SER A 150 -16.55 -0.01 0.86
N GLU A 151 -16.96 -1.12 0.29
CA GLU A 151 -18.22 -1.79 0.64
C GLU A 151 -18.02 -2.88 1.71
N PHE A 152 -16.86 -3.49 1.74
CA PHE A 152 -16.58 -4.62 2.62
C PHE A 152 -16.78 -4.28 4.11
N ALA A 153 -16.38 -3.06 4.51
CA ALA A 153 -16.54 -2.62 5.90
C ALA A 153 -18.01 -2.48 6.35
N TYR A 154 -18.92 -2.20 5.40
CA TYR A 154 -20.34 -2.01 5.69
C TYR A 154 -21.16 -3.26 5.41
N ASN A 155 -20.74 -4.07 4.47
CA ASN A 155 -21.44 -5.27 4.00
C ASN A 155 -20.58 -6.51 4.16
N MET A 156 -19.92 -6.64 5.33
CA MET A 156 -19.06 -7.77 5.62
C MET A 156 -19.85 -9.10 5.53
N PRO A 157 -19.39 -10.07 4.72
CA PRO A 157 -20.02 -11.38 4.69
C PRO A 157 -19.85 -12.08 6.03
N ILE A 158 -20.64 -13.11 6.28
CA ILE A 158 -20.44 -13.99 7.44
C ILE A 158 -19.08 -14.67 7.25
N LEU A 159 -18.12 -14.25 8.07
CA LEU A 159 -16.79 -14.86 8.07
C LEU A 159 -16.88 -16.25 8.67
N THR A 160 -16.21 -17.21 8.06
CA THR A 160 -16.05 -18.54 8.65
C THR A 160 -15.08 -18.47 9.83
N GLU A 161 -15.16 -19.41 10.76
CA GLU A 161 -14.30 -19.43 11.96
C GLU A 161 -12.81 -19.57 11.66
N LYS A 162 -12.46 -19.93 10.44
CA LYS A 162 -11.08 -20.08 9.94
C LYS A 162 -10.91 -19.32 8.62
N PRO A 163 -10.96 -17.99 8.64
CA PRO A 163 -10.67 -17.18 7.47
C PRO A 163 -9.21 -17.26 7.08
#